data_6d243e3e6c1bd9859d23a6ce830f7bc0
#
_entry.id   6d243e3e6c1bd9859d23a6ce830f7bc0
#
_cell.length_a   1.000
_cell.length_b   1.000
_cell.length_c   1.000
_cell.angle_alpha   90.00
_cell.angle_beta   90.00
_cell.angle_gamma   90.00
#
_symmetry.space_group_name_H-M   'P 1'
#
loop_
_entity.id
_entity.type
_entity.pdbx_description
1 polymer ?
#
loop_
_entity_poly.entity_id
_entity_poly.type
_entity_poly.pdbx_seq_one_letter_code
_entity_poly.pdbx_strand_id
1 'polypeptide(L)'
;EQSGETFEHSQDVMHFMQSQLVKERELTIQRDNLEKQRQQLDEQISRLSQPDGSEDALLNVLAERFGGVLLSELYDDVPIEDAPYFSALYGPARHAIVVRDLNTVREQLANLEDCPDDLYLIEGDPNAFDDSVLSAQELEMGVVVQVSDRELRYSKFPQIPLFGRAAREKHLEELQAKRDEIAEEYAHIAFDVQKCQRLHEHFSQFVGLHLALAFQQTHDKV
;
A
#
# COMPACT_ATOMS: atom_id res chain seq x y z
N GLU A 1 0.00 -43.73 10.70
CA GLU A 1 -1.42 -43.23 10.71
C GLU A 1 -1.50 -41.71 10.59
N GLN A 2 -0.59 -40.91 11.18
CA GLN A 2 -0.66 -39.45 11.14
C GLN A 2 -0.25 -38.83 9.79
N SER A 3 0.59 -39.53 9.00
CA SER A 3 0.96 -39.07 7.65
C SER A 3 -0.01 -39.50 6.55
N GLY A 4 -0.84 -40.48 6.82
CA GLY A 4 -1.66 -41.17 5.81
C GLY A 4 -0.86 -42.07 4.86
N GLU A 5 0.45 -42.20 5.05
CA GLU A 5 1.33 -42.99 4.21
C GLU A 5 1.80 -44.27 4.92
N THR A 6 2.06 -45.31 4.15
CA THR A 6 2.62 -46.59 4.62
C THR A 6 4.05 -46.71 4.13
N PHE A 7 4.97 -47.00 5.04
CA PHE A 7 6.42 -47.13 4.73
C PHE A 7 6.82 -48.59 4.87
N GLU A 8 7.47 -49.15 3.86
CA GLU A 8 7.93 -50.55 3.87
C GLU A 8 9.39 -50.66 4.34
N HIS A 9 10.19 -49.59 4.08
CA HIS A 9 11.61 -49.54 4.44
C HIS A 9 11.99 -48.30 5.23
N SER A 10 13.06 -48.42 6.04
CA SER A 10 13.59 -47.25 6.81
C SER A 10 14.04 -46.12 5.92
N GLN A 11 14.49 -46.40 4.68
CA GLN A 11 14.89 -45.37 3.71
C GLN A 11 13.70 -44.53 3.28
N ASP A 12 12.50 -45.09 3.15
CA ASP A 12 11.30 -44.37 2.73
C ASP A 12 10.91 -43.35 3.79
N VAL A 13 11.05 -43.69 5.08
CA VAL A 13 10.84 -42.73 6.19
C VAL A 13 11.83 -41.55 6.12
N MET A 14 13.11 -41.83 5.85
CA MET A 14 14.14 -40.80 5.73
C MET A 14 13.89 -39.90 4.53
N HIS A 15 13.51 -40.46 3.39
CA HIS A 15 13.13 -39.68 2.20
C HIS A 15 11.89 -38.81 2.45
N PHE A 16 10.90 -39.36 3.11
CA PHE A 16 9.71 -38.59 3.50
C PHE A 16 10.06 -37.43 4.42
N MET A 17 10.89 -37.65 5.46
CA MET A 17 11.35 -36.57 6.34
C MET A 17 12.10 -35.48 5.59
N GLN A 18 12.99 -35.84 4.64
CA GLN A 18 13.70 -34.89 3.80
C GLN A 18 12.74 -34.08 2.92
N SER A 19 11.74 -34.75 2.33
CA SER A 19 10.73 -34.07 1.52
C SER A 19 9.90 -33.07 2.34
N GLN A 20 9.56 -33.42 3.59
CA GLN A 20 8.86 -32.52 4.49
C GLN A 20 9.71 -31.28 4.88
N LEU A 21 11.02 -31.44 5.07
CA LEU A 21 11.93 -30.33 5.32
C LEU A 21 12.05 -29.38 4.12
N VAL A 22 12.13 -29.93 2.90
CA VAL A 22 12.16 -29.12 1.68
C VAL A 22 10.85 -28.34 1.55
N LYS A 23 9.71 -29.04 1.72
CA LYS A 23 8.39 -28.40 1.68
C LYS A 23 8.22 -27.31 2.74
N GLU A 24 8.67 -27.57 3.97
CA GLU A 24 8.65 -26.58 5.06
C GLU A 24 9.42 -25.32 4.69
N ARG A 25 10.62 -25.47 4.09
CA ARG A 25 11.45 -24.32 3.66
C ARG A 25 10.75 -23.52 2.56
N GLU A 26 10.19 -24.17 1.56
CA GLU A 26 9.45 -23.52 0.48
C GLU A 26 8.24 -22.74 1.03
N LEU A 27 7.45 -23.37 1.88
CA LEU A 27 6.30 -22.73 2.53
C LEU A 27 6.73 -21.58 3.45
N THR A 28 7.85 -21.72 4.14
CA THR A 28 8.39 -20.64 4.99
C THR A 28 8.77 -19.42 4.15
N ILE A 29 9.42 -19.62 3.00
CA ILE A 29 9.76 -18.54 2.06
C ILE A 29 8.48 -17.86 1.53
N GLN A 30 7.46 -18.64 1.17
CA GLN A 30 6.18 -18.10 0.72
C GLN A 30 5.50 -17.29 1.83
N ARG A 31 5.42 -17.81 3.04
CA ARG A 31 4.89 -17.12 4.22
C ARG A 31 5.58 -15.78 4.46
N ASP A 32 6.92 -15.76 4.43
CA ASP A 32 7.70 -14.56 4.69
C ASP A 32 7.54 -13.51 3.57
N ASN A 33 7.30 -13.94 2.33
CA ASN A 33 6.97 -13.05 1.22
C ASN A 33 5.56 -12.43 1.38
N LEU A 34 4.57 -13.24 1.78
CA LEU A 34 3.21 -12.74 2.04
C LEU A 34 3.21 -11.75 3.21
N GLU A 35 3.98 -12.03 4.28
CA GLU A 35 4.12 -11.11 5.40
C GLU A 35 4.68 -9.76 4.97
N LYS A 36 5.71 -9.74 4.11
CA LYS A 36 6.26 -8.48 3.56
C LYS A 36 5.23 -7.73 2.70
N GLN A 37 4.47 -8.45 1.86
CA GLN A 37 3.43 -7.83 1.06
C GLN A 37 2.33 -7.23 1.95
N ARG A 38 1.91 -7.94 2.99
CA ARG A 38 0.95 -7.43 3.97
C ARG A 38 1.44 -6.16 4.66
N GLN A 39 2.70 -6.15 5.12
CA GLN A 39 3.31 -4.98 5.75
C GLN A 39 3.35 -3.77 4.80
N GLN A 40 3.69 -3.97 3.53
CA GLN A 40 3.67 -2.91 2.52
C GLN A 40 2.27 -2.34 2.29
N LEU A 41 1.24 -3.21 2.28
CA LEU A 41 -0.15 -2.76 2.17
C LEU A 41 -0.61 -2.01 3.43
N ASP A 42 -0.26 -2.50 4.63
CA ASP A 42 -0.57 -1.83 5.89
C ASP A 42 0.06 -0.43 5.95
N GLU A 43 1.30 -0.27 5.47
CA GLU A 43 1.94 1.05 5.33
C GLU A 43 1.21 1.96 4.35
N GLN A 44 0.78 1.43 3.18
CA GLN A 44 0.03 2.21 2.20
C GLN A 44 -1.34 2.64 2.75
N ILE A 45 -2.07 1.72 3.38
CA ILE A 45 -3.35 1.98 4.03
C ILE A 45 -3.17 3.04 5.14
N SER A 46 -2.13 2.92 5.95
CA SER A 46 -1.84 3.89 7.02
C SER A 46 -1.58 5.30 6.46
N ARG A 47 -0.79 5.41 5.39
CA ARG A 47 -0.52 6.70 4.73
C ARG A 47 -1.77 7.34 4.13
N LEU A 48 -2.67 6.54 3.56
CA LEU A 48 -3.92 7.03 2.98
C LEU A 48 -4.99 7.35 4.03
N SER A 49 -4.99 6.62 5.15
CA SER A 49 -5.96 6.81 6.24
C SER A 49 -5.60 7.98 7.17
N GLN A 50 -4.32 8.32 7.21
CA GLN A 50 -3.86 9.50 7.92
C GLN A 50 -3.55 10.55 6.86
N PRO A 51 -4.29 11.66 6.78
CA PRO A 51 -3.80 12.85 6.10
C PRO A 51 -2.44 13.13 6.72
N ASP A 52 -1.40 13.32 5.89
CA ASP A 52 0.00 13.52 6.32
C ASP A 52 0.03 14.52 7.47
N GLY A 53 0.08 14.00 8.68
CA GLY A 53 -0.35 14.69 9.89
C GLY A 53 0.52 15.89 10.32
N SER A 54 1.60 16.19 9.59
CA SER A 54 2.39 17.39 9.83
C SER A 54 2.27 18.42 8.69
N GLU A 55 2.36 18.02 7.42
CA GLU A 55 2.26 18.97 6.29
C GLU A 55 0.83 19.44 6.07
N ASP A 56 -0.16 18.54 6.08
CA ASP A 56 -1.56 18.94 5.92
C ASP A 56 -2.06 19.76 7.12
N ALA A 57 -1.61 19.47 8.33
CA ALA A 57 -1.92 20.28 9.50
C ALA A 57 -1.33 21.68 9.39
N LEU A 58 -0.09 21.79 8.91
CA LEU A 58 0.56 23.08 8.68
C LEU A 58 -0.15 23.87 7.56
N LEU A 59 -0.49 23.21 6.45
CA LEU A 59 -1.21 23.82 5.34
C LEU A 59 -2.60 24.30 5.77
N ASN A 60 -3.33 23.56 6.61
CA ASN A 60 -4.59 23.99 7.17
C ASN A 60 -4.44 25.25 8.04
N VAL A 61 -3.43 25.31 8.91
CA VAL A 61 -3.13 26.50 9.72
C VAL A 61 -2.79 27.71 8.83
N LEU A 62 -2.02 27.49 7.76
CA LEU A 62 -1.70 28.54 6.81
C LEU A 62 -2.91 28.98 6.00
N ALA A 63 -3.80 28.05 5.60
CA ALA A 63 -5.04 28.38 4.91
C ALA A 63 -5.94 29.25 5.77
N GLU A 64 -6.15 28.89 7.03
CA GLU A 64 -6.90 29.73 7.98
C GLU A 64 -6.26 31.12 8.15
N ARG A 65 -4.93 31.18 8.31
CA ARG A 65 -4.19 32.44 8.48
C ARG A 65 -4.33 33.36 7.28
N PHE A 66 -4.33 32.81 6.05
CA PHE A 66 -4.47 33.57 4.81
C PHE A 66 -5.93 33.84 4.41
N GLY A 67 -6.88 33.27 5.15
CA GLY A 67 -8.31 33.34 4.81
C GLY A 67 -8.64 32.60 3.52
N GLY A 68 -7.88 31.55 3.23
CA GLY A 68 -8.00 30.69 2.06
C GLY A 68 -8.57 29.30 2.43
N VAL A 69 -8.62 28.43 1.42
CA VAL A 69 -9.08 27.04 1.52
C VAL A 69 -8.08 26.16 0.76
N LEU A 70 -7.86 24.92 1.22
CA LEU A 70 -7.03 23.97 0.48
C LEU A 70 -7.69 23.60 -0.84
N LEU A 71 -6.89 23.54 -1.89
CA LEU A 71 -7.36 23.13 -3.20
C LEU A 71 -7.98 21.73 -3.17
N SER A 72 -7.42 20.81 -2.37
CA SER A 72 -7.94 19.47 -2.18
C SER A 72 -9.36 19.43 -1.60
N GLU A 73 -9.74 20.40 -0.77
CA GLU A 73 -11.10 20.53 -0.22
C GLU A 73 -12.08 21.00 -1.29
N LEU A 74 -11.66 21.89 -2.20
CA LEU A 74 -12.50 22.37 -3.30
C LEU A 74 -12.83 21.26 -4.31
N TYR A 75 -11.96 20.26 -4.42
CA TYR A 75 -12.13 19.09 -5.29
C TYR A 75 -12.52 17.81 -4.55
N ASP A 76 -13.06 17.93 -3.34
CA ASP A 76 -13.46 16.76 -2.53
C ASP A 76 -14.63 15.99 -3.13
N ASP A 77 -15.54 16.68 -3.82
CA ASP A 77 -16.73 16.10 -4.47
C ASP A 77 -16.52 15.72 -5.95
N VAL A 78 -15.26 15.74 -6.44
CA VAL A 78 -14.95 15.34 -7.81
C VAL A 78 -15.30 13.86 -8.03
N PRO A 79 -15.97 13.51 -9.16
CA PRO A 79 -16.27 12.12 -9.54
C PRO A 79 -14.99 11.26 -9.60
N ILE A 80 -15.15 9.96 -9.30
CA ILE A 80 -14.03 9.00 -9.24
C ILE A 80 -13.27 8.95 -10.58
N GLU A 81 -14.00 9.02 -11.69
CA GLU A 81 -13.44 9.00 -13.05
C GLU A 81 -12.59 10.23 -13.36
N ASP A 82 -12.93 11.39 -12.80
CA ASP A 82 -12.26 12.68 -13.08
C ASP A 82 -11.11 12.96 -12.10
N ALA A 83 -11.09 12.31 -10.95
CA ALA A 83 -10.10 12.54 -9.90
C ALA A 83 -8.63 12.40 -10.38
N PRO A 84 -8.26 11.42 -11.24
CA PRO A 84 -6.90 11.33 -11.79
C PRO A 84 -6.56 12.52 -12.70
N TYR A 85 -7.52 13.02 -13.48
CA TYR A 85 -7.34 14.18 -14.36
C TYR A 85 -7.00 15.42 -13.54
N PHE A 86 -7.84 15.77 -12.56
CA PHE A 86 -7.61 16.95 -11.72
C PHE A 86 -6.32 16.83 -10.90
N SER A 87 -5.99 15.65 -10.41
CA SER A 87 -4.72 15.42 -9.73
C SER A 87 -3.50 15.66 -10.63
N ALA A 88 -3.58 15.28 -11.92
CA ALA A 88 -2.54 15.55 -12.91
C ALA A 88 -2.54 17.02 -13.36
N LEU A 89 -3.72 17.63 -13.51
CA LEU A 89 -3.88 19.04 -13.90
C LEU A 89 -3.13 19.97 -12.95
N TYR A 90 -3.25 19.77 -11.66
CA TYR A 90 -2.55 20.59 -10.68
C TYR A 90 -1.14 20.09 -10.37
N GLY A 91 -0.88 18.78 -10.48
CA GLY A 91 0.44 18.20 -10.27
C GLY A 91 1.06 18.61 -8.93
N PRO A 92 2.22 19.29 -8.89
CA PRO A 92 2.84 19.76 -7.65
C PRO A 92 1.98 20.75 -6.86
N ALA A 93 1.17 21.57 -7.53
CA ALA A 93 0.30 22.55 -6.89
C ALA A 93 -1.01 21.96 -6.32
N ARG A 94 -1.16 20.63 -6.29
CA ARG A 94 -2.35 19.96 -5.72
C ARG A 94 -2.58 20.26 -4.25
N HIS A 95 -1.54 20.62 -3.50
CA HIS A 95 -1.58 21.05 -2.11
C HIS A 95 -1.63 22.58 -1.96
N ALA A 96 -2.00 23.31 -3.04
CA ALA A 96 -2.08 24.76 -3.00
C ALA A 96 -3.18 25.23 -2.06
N ILE A 97 -2.97 26.42 -1.51
CA ILE A 97 -4.02 27.17 -0.81
C ILE A 97 -4.62 28.17 -1.80
N VAL A 98 -5.93 28.12 -1.98
CA VAL A 98 -6.69 29.08 -2.79
C VAL A 98 -7.03 30.28 -1.92
N VAL A 99 -6.59 31.45 -2.33
CA VAL A 99 -6.75 32.71 -1.61
C VAL A 99 -7.41 33.77 -2.52
N ARG A 100 -8.14 34.70 -1.94
CA ARG A 100 -8.85 35.72 -2.73
C ARG A 100 -7.94 36.80 -3.33
N ASP A 101 -6.81 37.07 -2.69
CA ASP A 101 -5.87 38.14 -3.11
C ASP A 101 -4.44 37.76 -2.72
N LEU A 102 -3.63 37.49 -3.73
CA LEU A 102 -2.21 37.14 -3.56
C LEU A 102 -1.36 38.31 -3.02
N ASN A 103 -1.76 39.55 -3.27
CA ASN A 103 -0.99 40.69 -2.79
C ASN A 103 -1.05 40.79 -1.26
N THR A 104 -2.23 40.59 -0.68
CA THR A 104 -2.40 40.57 0.77
C THR A 104 -1.59 39.43 1.41
N VAL A 105 -1.58 38.27 0.81
CA VAL A 105 -0.81 37.11 1.33
C VAL A 105 0.69 37.33 1.18
N ARG A 106 1.17 37.96 0.07
CA ARG A 106 2.58 38.25 -0.17
C ARG A 106 3.22 39.04 0.97
N GLU A 107 2.48 39.98 1.54
CA GLU A 107 2.97 40.78 2.68
C GLU A 107 3.11 39.94 3.95
N GLN A 108 2.26 38.92 4.09
CA GLN A 108 2.27 37.98 5.25
C GLN A 108 3.39 36.94 5.14
N LEU A 109 3.79 36.54 3.91
CA LEU A 109 4.84 35.53 3.69
C LEU A 109 6.19 35.95 4.31
N ALA A 110 6.51 37.24 4.33
CA ALA A 110 7.75 37.74 4.90
C ALA A 110 7.89 37.51 6.42
N ASN A 111 6.79 37.20 7.10
CA ASN A 111 6.71 37.02 8.55
C ASN A 111 6.28 35.58 8.93
N LEU A 112 6.44 34.60 8.04
CA LEU A 112 6.20 33.20 8.34
C LEU A 112 7.39 32.61 9.09
N GLU A 113 7.15 32.03 10.27
CA GLU A 113 8.16 31.30 11.03
C GLU A 113 8.22 29.82 10.60
N ASP A 114 7.04 29.23 10.33
CA ASP A 114 6.89 27.86 9.86
C ASP A 114 6.24 27.86 8.48
N CYS A 115 6.91 27.28 7.50
CA CYS A 115 6.46 27.16 6.13
C CYS A 115 7.00 25.84 5.54
N PRO A 116 6.22 25.10 4.72
CA PRO A 116 6.75 23.97 3.97
C PRO A 116 7.83 24.45 2.98
N ASP A 117 8.68 23.53 2.52
CA ASP A 117 9.75 23.83 1.57
C ASP A 117 9.21 24.49 0.29
N ASP A 118 8.03 24.02 -0.18
CA ASP A 118 7.31 24.60 -1.31
C ASP A 118 5.86 24.91 -0.92
N LEU A 119 5.49 26.19 -0.94
CA LEU A 119 4.12 26.64 -0.72
C LEU A 119 3.52 27.18 -2.02
N TYR A 120 2.48 26.53 -2.50
CA TYR A 120 1.72 26.97 -3.66
C TYR A 120 0.50 27.78 -3.24
N LEU A 121 0.34 28.96 -3.82
CA LEU A 121 -0.79 29.85 -3.60
C LEU A 121 -1.47 30.13 -4.94
N ILE A 122 -2.77 29.98 -5.01
CA ILE A 122 -3.58 30.24 -6.21
C ILE A 122 -4.59 31.33 -5.88
N GLU A 123 -4.66 32.36 -6.73
CA GLU A 123 -5.71 33.36 -6.59
C GLU A 123 -7.03 32.87 -7.16
N GLY A 124 -8.09 32.97 -6.36
CA GLY A 124 -9.43 32.53 -6.74
C GLY A 124 -10.44 32.74 -5.63
N ASP A 125 -11.72 32.71 -5.97
CA ASP A 125 -12.78 32.70 -4.96
C ASP A 125 -12.97 31.28 -4.43
N PRO A 126 -12.71 30.99 -3.14
CA PRO A 126 -12.92 29.65 -2.58
C PRO A 126 -14.36 29.13 -2.74
N ASN A 127 -15.35 30.01 -2.91
CA ASN A 127 -16.75 29.57 -3.08
C ASN A 127 -17.18 29.38 -4.54
N ALA A 128 -16.37 29.84 -5.49
CA ALA A 128 -16.64 29.81 -6.93
C ALA A 128 -15.31 29.69 -7.71
N PHE A 129 -14.51 28.70 -7.32
CA PHE A 129 -13.19 28.48 -7.93
C PHE A 129 -13.36 28.01 -9.37
N ASP A 130 -12.70 28.72 -10.28
CA ASP A 130 -12.76 28.46 -11.72
C ASP A 130 -11.36 28.03 -12.21
N ASP A 131 -11.23 26.80 -12.69
CA ASP A 131 -10.01 26.24 -13.27
C ASP A 131 -9.92 26.43 -14.80
N SER A 132 -10.93 27.04 -15.43
CA SER A 132 -10.94 27.30 -16.88
C SER A 132 -9.78 28.19 -17.35
N VAL A 133 -9.10 28.86 -16.42
CA VAL A 133 -7.91 29.69 -16.68
C VAL A 133 -6.68 28.84 -17.04
N LEU A 134 -6.67 27.55 -16.66
CA LEU A 134 -5.57 26.65 -16.96
C LEU A 134 -5.66 26.17 -18.39
N SER A 135 -4.67 26.53 -19.22
CA SER A 135 -4.54 25.99 -20.57
C SER A 135 -3.97 24.56 -20.49
N ALA A 136 -4.83 23.58 -20.55
CA ALA A 136 -4.47 22.17 -20.41
C ALA A 136 -4.95 21.34 -21.60
N GLN A 137 -4.17 20.31 -21.93
CA GLN A 137 -4.50 19.30 -22.92
C GLN A 137 -4.40 17.92 -22.29
N GLU A 138 -5.51 17.20 -22.27
CA GLU A 138 -5.54 15.82 -21.86
C GLU A 138 -4.92 14.91 -22.93
N LEU A 139 -4.08 13.97 -22.48
CA LEU A 139 -3.47 12.92 -23.27
C LEU A 139 -3.88 11.56 -22.69
N GLU A 140 -3.61 10.47 -23.41
CA GLU A 140 -4.00 9.11 -23.01
C GLU A 140 -3.48 8.72 -21.59
N MET A 141 -2.30 9.22 -21.20
CA MET A 141 -1.64 8.82 -19.96
C MET A 141 -1.41 9.97 -18.97
N GLY A 142 -1.97 11.17 -19.24
CA GLY A 142 -1.73 12.34 -18.39
C GLY A 142 -2.20 13.64 -19.00
N VAL A 143 -1.75 14.75 -18.41
CA VAL A 143 -2.15 16.11 -18.79
C VAL A 143 -0.91 16.95 -19.09
N VAL A 144 -0.94 17.69 -20.18
CA VAL A 144 0.00 18.78 -20.49
C VAL A 144 -0.63 20.10 -20.09
N VAL A 145 0.04 20.87 -19.28
CA VAL A 145 -0.40 22.18 -18.83
C VAL A 145 0.57 23.26 -19.31
N GLN A 146 0.06 24.29 -19.95
CA GLN A 146 0.83 25.49 -20.26
C GLN A 146 0.96 26.33 -19.01
N VAL A 147 2.14 26.31 -18.38
CA VAL A 147 2.41 27.07 -17.14
C VAL A 147 2.72 28.52 -17.44
N SER A 148 3.46 28.77 -18.52
CA SER A 148 3.77 30.12 -19.03
C SER A 148 4.06 30.05 -20.54
N ASP A 149 4.30 31.20 -21.18
CA ASP A 149 4.66 31.26 -22.62
C ASP A 149 5.89 30.41 -22.99
N ARG A 150 6.72 30.05 -21.99
CA ARG A 150 7.97 29.32 -22.18
C ARG A 150 8.06 28.02 -21.38
N GLU A 151 6.98 27.64 -20.69
CA GLU A 151 7.00 26.49 -19.78
C GLU A 151 5.77 25.61 -19.99
N LEU A 152 6.04 24.34 -20.28
CA LEU A 152 5.06 23.27 -20.31
C LEU A 152 5.35 22.30 -19.18
N ARG A 153 4.30 21.87 -18.48
CA ARG A 153 4.37 20.78 -17.52
C ARG A 153 3.58 19.59 -18.04
N TYR A 154 4.18 18.42 -17.99
CA TYR A 154 3.50 17.16 -18.21
C TYR A 154 3.38 16.38 -16.90
N SER A 155 2.18 15.99 -16.54
CA SER A 155 1.90 15.16 -15.38
C SER A 155 1.15 13.90 -15.81
N LYS A 156 1.66 12.72 -15.42
CA LYS A 156 0.95 11.46 -15.63
C LYS A 156 -0.25 11.38 -14.68
N PHE A 157 -1.27 10.63 -15.09
CA PHE A 157 -2.35 10.26 -14.18
C PHE A 157 -1.78 9.47 -13.01
N PRO A 158 -2.02 9.90 -11.77
CA PRO A 158 -1.53 9.18 -10.60
C PRO A 158 -2.30 7.87 -10.42
N GLN A 159 -1.61 6.85 -9.93
CA GLN A 159 -2.26 5.59 -9.56
C GLN A 159 -3.21 5.77 -8.35
N ILE A 160 -2.87 6.71 -7.49
CA ILE A 160 -3.65 7.09 -6.31
C ILE A 160 -4.11 8.52 -6.51
N PRO A 161 -5.39 8.78 -6.81
CA PRO A 161 -5.90 10.14 -6.95
C PRO A 161 -5.91 10.82 -5.58
N LEU A 162 -5.41 12.07 -5.55
CA LEU A 162 -5.41 12.90 -4.34
C LEU A 162 -6.69 13.69 -4.17
N PHE A 163 -7.34 14.03 -5.29
CA PHE A 163 -8.64 14.67 -5.30
C PHE A 163 -9.76 13.64 -5.31
N GLY A 164 -10.95 14.06 -4.86
CA GLY A 164 -12.13 13.22 -4.77
C GLY A 164 -12.13 12.31 -3.55
N ARG A 165 -12.92 12.65 -2.52
CA ARG A 165 -13.07 11.81 -1.31
C ARG A 165 -13.52 10.40 -1.66
N ALA A 166 -14.53 10.28 -2.53
CA ALA A 166 -15.05 8.98 -2.95
C ALA A 166 -13.99 8.13 -3.68
N ALA A 167 -13.07 8.77 -4.45
CA ALA A 167 -11.98 8.06 -5.12
C ALA A 167 -10.94 7.54 -4.11
N ARG A 168 -10.62 8.35 -3.08
CA ARG A 168 -9.71 7.93 -2.00
C ARG A 168 -10.30 6.80 -1.17
N GLU A 169 -11.58 6.92 -0.78
CA GLU A 169 -12.31 5.90 -0.01
C GLU A 169 -12.36 4.56 -0.77
N LYS A 170 -12.74 4.59 -2.05
CA LYS A 170 -12.75 3.41 -2.90
C LYS A 170 -11.37 2.74 -3.01
N HIS A 171 -10.33 3.54 -3.23
CA HIS A 171 -8.97 3.01 -3.30
C HIS A 171 -8.52 2.39 -1.97
N LEU A 172 -8.89 3.01 -0.85
CA LEU A 172 -8.63 2.46 0.48
C LEU A 172 -9.34 1.11 0.69
N GLU A 173 -10.61 0.99 0.28
CA GLU A 173 -11.36 -0.26 0.31
C GLU A 173 -10.69 -1.36 -0.53
N GLU A 174 -10.22 -1.03 -1.74
CA GLU A 174 -9.51 -1.96 -2.62
C GLU A 174 -8.20 -2.46 -1.97
N LEU A 175 -7.43 -1.58 -1.33
CA LEU A 175 -6.21 -1.97 -0.60
C LEU A 175 -6.52 -2.84 0.61
N GLN A 176 -7.57 -2.51 1.37
CA GLN A 176 -8.01 -3.31 2.51
C GLN A 176 -8.46 -4.70 2.08
N ALA A 177 -9.25 -4.81 1.02
CA ALA A 177 -9.68 -6.09 0.47
C ALA A 177 -8.48 -6.94 0.04
N LYS A 178 -7.51 -6.36 -0.64
CA LYS A 178 -6.28 -7.06 -1.05
C LYS A 178 -5.42 -7.48 0.14
N ARG A 179 -5.33 -6.65 1.19
CA ARG A 179 -4.63 -7.01 2.43
C ARG A 179 -5.30 -8.21 3.12
N ASP A 180 -6.64 -8.22 3.16
CA ASP A 180 -7.41 -9.29 3.78
C ASP A 180 -7.24 -10.61 3.01
N GLU A 181 -7.23 -10.58 1.66
CA GLU A 181 -6.91 -11.75 0.82
C GLU A 181 -5.52 -12.31 1.13
N ILE A 182 -4.50 -11.44 1.21
CA ILE A 182 -3.14 -11.86 1.57
C ILE A 182 -3.06 -12.39 3.01
N ALA A 183 -3.84 -11.84 3.93
CA ALA A 183 -3.90 -12.32 5.31
C ALA A 183 -4.51 -13.72 5.42
N GLU A 184 -5.52 -14.04 4.62
CA GLU A 184 -6.11 -15.38 4.53
C GLU A 184 -5.10 -16.38 3.94
N GLU A 185 -4.43 -16.01 2.84
CA GLU A 185 -3.40 -16.86 2.24
C GLU A 185 -2.23 -17.10 3.21
N TYR A 186 -1.77 -16.06 3.91
CA TYR A 186 -0.76 -16.15 4.95
C TYR A 186 -1.17 -17.14 6.05
N ALA A 187 -2.40 -17.05 6.55
CA ALA A 187 -2.89 -17.94 7.59
C ALA A 187 -2.89 -19.40 7.13
N HIS A 188 -3.28 -19.68 5.88
CA HIS A 188 -3.26 -20.99 5.29
C HIS A 188 -1.84 -21.56 5.18
N ILE A 189 -0.90 -20.78 4.63
CA ILE A 189 0.50 -21.18 4.50
C ILE A 189 1.15 -21.37 5.89
N ALA A 190 0.88 -20.50 6.85
CA ALA A 190 1.37 -20.62 8.22
C ALA A 190 0.89 -21.92 8.90
N PHE A 191 -0.36 -22.32 8.66
CA PHE A 191 -0.89 -23.59 9.14
C PHE A 191 -0.16 -24.78 8.50
N ASP A 192 0.09 -24.74 7.19
CA ASP A 192 0.82 -25.79 6.48
C ASP A 192 2.28 -25.92 6.94
N VAL A 193 2.96 -24.79 7.22
CA VAL A 193 4.30 -24.79 7.86
C VAL A 193 4.26 -25.51 9.19
N GLN A 194 3.32 -25.15 10.07
CA GLN A 194 3.18 -25.82 11.37
C GLN A 194 2.89 -27.32 11.24
N LYS A 195 2.09 -27.72 10.26
CA LYS A 195 1.81 -29.13 9.97
C LYS A 195 3.09 -29.86 9.56
N CYS A 196 3.90 -29.31 8.68
CA CYS A 196 5.18 -29.90 8.28
C CYS A 196 6.14 -30.03 9.48
N GLN A 197 6.24 -29.00 10.33
CA GLN A 197 7.06 -29.00 11.54
C GLN A 197 6.65 -30.11 12.52
N ARG A 198 5.36 -30.21 12.81
CA ARG A 198 4.82 -31.27 13.71
C ARG A 198 5.10 -32.64 13.16
N LEU A 199 4.92 -32.84 11.84
CA LEU A 199 5.22 -34.14 11.21
C LEU A 199 6.71 -34.44 11.34
N HIS A 200 7.58 -33.48 11.04
CA HIS A 200 9.02 -33.66 11.17
C HIS A 200 9.45 -33.99 12.60
N GLU A 201 8.97 -33.28 13.60
CA GLU A 201 9.25 -33.54 15.01
C GLU A 201 8.80 -34.95 15.40
N HIS A 202 7.58 -35.34 15.02
CA HIS A 202 7.02 -36.63 15.34
C HIS A 202 7.83 -37.77 14.72
N PHE A 203 8.19 -37.67 13.44
CA PHE A 203 9.03 -38.67 12.77
C PHE A 203 10.45 -38.67 13.32
N SER A 204 11.02 -37.57 13.68
CA SER A 204 12.36 -37.50 14.30
C SER A 204 12.40 -38.23 15.64
N GLN A 205 11.37 -38.07 16.46
CA GLN A 205 11.23 -38.79 17.73
C GLN A 205 11.05 -40.30 17.49
N PHE A 206 10.22 -40.67 16.51
CA PHE A 206 10.02 -42.09 16.16
C PHE A 206 11.31 -42.75 15.67
N VAL A 207 12.04 -42.08 14.75
CA VAL A 207 13.31 -42.58 14.22
C VAL A 207 14.34 -42.74 15.34
N GLY A 208 14.44 -41.77 16.26
CA GLY A 208 15.40 -41.84 17.38
C GLY A 208 15.14 -42.98 18.37
N LEU A 209 13.87 -43.36 18.56
CA LEU A 209 13.49 -44.31 19.59
C LEU A 209 13.24 -45.74 19.04
N HIS A 210 12.76 -45.92 17.83
CA HIS A 210 12.16 -47.17 17.40
C HIS A 210 12.56 -47.68 16.02
N LEU A 211 13.24 -46.91 15.17
CA LEU A 211 13.48 -47.31 13.76
C LEU A 211 14.21 -48.63 13.64
N ALA A 212 15.27 -48.82 14.43
CA ALA A 212 16.04 -50.09 14.43
C ALA A 212 15.24 -51.30 14.90
N LEU A 213 14.36 -51.09 15.88
CA LEU A 213 13.54 -52.18 16.46
C LEU A 213 12.32 -52.50 15.58
N ALA A 214 11.67 -51.55 14.99
CA ALA A 214 10.46 -51.74 14.19
C ALA A 214 10.75 -52.50 12.88
N PHE A 215 11.87 -52.26 12.24
CA PHE A 215 12.26 -52.97 11.01
C PHE A 215 12.94 -54.31 11.26
N GLN A 216 13.60 -54.54 12.41
CA GLN A 216 14.13 -55.87 12.79
C GLN A 216 13.02 -56.85 13.09
N GLN A 217 11.95 -56.46 13.74
CA GLN A 217 10.82 -57.36 14.07
C GLN A 217 10.01 -57.81 12.86
N THR A 218 10.05 -57.08 11.74
CA THR A 218 9.39 -57.51 10.50
C THR A 218 10.24 -58.52 9.71
N HIS A 219 11.58 -58.50 9.84
CA HIS A 219 12.47 -59.48 9.20
C HIS A 219 12.53 -60.82 9.93
N ASP A 220 12.30 -60.86 11.25
CA ASP A 220 12.30 -62.10 12.04
C ASP A 220 10.99 -62.87 11.91
N LYS A 221 10.01 -62.39 11.15
CA LYS A 221 8.69 -63.04 10.94
C LYS A 221 8.52 -63.62 9.52
N VAL A 222 9.55 -63.64 8.69
CA VAL A 222 9.63 -64.28 7.38
C VAL A 222 10.63 -65.44 7.48
#